data_e678de0ed7cdfc724db794844a99a803
#
_entry.id   e678de0ed7cdfc724db794844a99a803
#
_cell.length_a   1.000
_cell.length_b   1.000
_cell.length_c   1.000
_cell.angle_alpha   90.00
_cell.angle_beta   90.00
_cell.angle_gamma   90.00
#
_symmetry.space_group_name_H-M   'P 1'
#
loop_
_entity.id
_entity.type
_entity.pdbx_description
1 polymer ?
#
loop_
_entity_poly.entity_id
_entity_poly.type
_entity_poly.pdbx_seq_one_letter_code
_entity_poly.pdbx_strand_id
1 'polypeptide(L)'
;MTAALLSSAAMAVTAMAQDDLLQDTGSWLQVVGEGSLKVVDPSLEKGRIWLEGQSRWDDDWNHWYQGMVRAAVGYSLSDRATIWAGYTFLPTQNVGKNYVAQQDVWPAFRYNLPTSIGTLTFRTMIETNFIPGNGNDVRVRPRQMIRFMHPLEFEPRLSLITWDEFFVRINSTPAGGQSGFDQNRAFAGLGWTFNKNFRAEAGYLNQYLDDATHTNNTMHHLIMGSLFINF
;
A
#
# COMPACT_ATOMS: atom_id res chain seq x y z
N MET A 1 26.89 -8.51 -19.54
CA MET A 1 25.58 -8.75 -20.20
C MET A 1 24.44 -8.77 -19.17
N THR A 2 24.18 -7.68 -18.43
CA THR A 2 23.17 -7.67 -17.34
C THR A 2 22.30 -6.38 -17.30
N ALA A 3 22.34 -5.56 -18.35
CA ALA A 3 21.57 -4.31 -18.38
C ALA A 3 20.23 -4.36 -19.17
N ALA A 4 19.90 -5.49 -19.77
CA ALA A 4 18.78 -5.58 -20.73
C ALA A 4 17.45 -6.07 -20.14
N LEU A 5 17.39 -6.49 -18.87
CA LEU A 5 16.18 -7.08 -18.27
C LEU A 5 15.34 -6.10 -17.44
N LEU A 6 15.82 -4.89 -17.19
CA LEU A 6 15.07 -3.86 -16.43
C LEU A 6 14.26 -2.90 -17.31
N SER A 7 14.46 -2.91 -18.64
CA SER A 7 13.78 -1.99 -19.54
C SER A 7 12.43 -2.47 -20.07
N SER A 8 12.07 -3.74 -19.91
CA SER A 8 10.84 -4.30 -20.49
C SER A 8 9.60 -4.17 -19.61
N ALA A 9 9.75 -3.93 -18.32
CA ALA A 9 8.60 -3.76 -17.40
C ALA A 9 8.00 -2.34 -17.43
N ALA A 10 8.79 -1.34 -17.84
CA ALA A 10 8.34 0.06 -17.88
C ALA A 10 7.55 0.43 -19.15
N MET A 11 7.55 -0.40 -20.18
CA MET A 11 6.94 -0.07 -21.49
C MET A 11 5.52 -0.65 -21.70
N ALA A 12 4.99 -1.43 -20.77
CA ALA A 12 3.67 -2.03 -20.95
C ALA A 12 2.50 -1.12 -20.50
N VAL A 13 2.76 0.03 -19.92
CA VAL A 13 1.72 0.95 -19.41
C VAL A 13 1.28 2.01 -20.45
N THR A 14 1.95 2.16 -21.57
CA THR A 14 1.77 3.29 -22.50
C THR A 14 0.79 3.09 -23.65
N ALA A 15 -0.05 2.06 -23.64
CA ALA A 15 -1.00 1.81 -24.73
C ALA A 15 -2.46 1.62 -24.27
N MET A 16 -2.90 2.36 -23.27
CA MET A 16 -4.33 2.51 -22.99
C MET A 16 -4.79 3.88 -23.48
N ALA A 17 -5.93 3.92 -24.16
CA ALA A 17 -6.48 5.10 -24.81
C ALA A 17 -6.46 6.34 -23.88
N GLN A 18 -5.94 7.44 -24.41
CA GLN A 18 -5.66 8.68 -23.69
C GLN A 18 -6.87 9.60 -23.59
N ASP A 19 -8.09 9.12 -23.90
CA ASP A 19 -9.21 10.04 -24.13
C ASP A 19 -10.07 10.39 -22.91
N ASP A 20 -9.95 9.68 -21.76
CA ASP A 20 -10.78 9.99 -20.58
C ASP A 20 -10.05 9.80 -19.23
N LEU A 21 -8.73 10.00 -19.19
CA LEU A 21 -7.96 9.88 -17.95
C LEU A 21 -8.02 11.18 -17.15
N LEU A 22 -8.77 11.17 -16.05
CA LEU A 22 -8.78 12.26 -15.10
C LEU A 22 -7.46 12.27 -14.32
N GLN A 23 -6.85 13.45 -14.16
CA GLN A 23 -5.62 13.61 -13.39
C GLN A 23 -5.87 14.47 -12.16
N ASP A 24 -5.24 14.12 -11.06
CA ASP A 24 -5.32 14.87 -9.81
C ASP A 24 -3.98 14.81 -9.06
N THR A 25 -3.73 15.79 -8.22
CA THR A 25 -2.55 15.84 -7.36
C THR A 25 -2.94 15.85 -5.88
N GLY A 26 -2.07 15.29 -5.03
CA GLY A 26 -2.36 15.23 -3.61
C GLY A 26 -1.19 14.72 -2.77
N SER A 27 -1.50 14.32 -1.56
CA SER A 27 -0.50 13.78 -0.64
C SER A 27 -1.03 12.67 0.24
N TRP A 28 -0.13 11.76 0.61
CA TRP A 28 -0.37 10.72 1.59
C TRP A 28 0.68 10.77 2.68
N LEU A 29 0.23 10.88 3.91
CA LEU A 29 1.09 10.76 5.08
C LEU A 29 0.72 9.49 5.84
N GLN A 30 1.73 8.73 6.26
CA GLN A 30 1.50 7.51 7.04
C GLN A 30 2.51 7.34 8.18
N VAL A 31 2.04 6.69 9.23
CA VAL A 31 2.87 6.18 10.31
C VAL A 31 2.59 4.69 10.45
N VAL A 32 3.65 3.89 10.46
CA VAL A 32 3.58 2.43 10.57
C VAL A 32 4.39 1.97 11.77
N GLY A 33 3.73 1.36 12.73
CA GLY A 33 4.36 0.68 13.86
C GLY A 33 4.36 -0.83 13.64
N GLU A 34 5.51 -1.48 13.74
CA GLU A 34 5.61 -2.92 13.69
C GLU A 34 6.58 -3.44 14.75
N GLY A 35 6.19 -4.50 15.44
CA GLY A 35 7.04 -5.05 16.49
C GLY A 35 6.77 -6.50 16.80
N SER A 36 7.61 -7.07 17.68
CA SER A 36 7.44 -8.41 18.23
C SER A 36 6.65 -8.34 19.54
N LEU A 37 5.70 -9.25 19.73
CA LEU A 37 4.96 -9.38 20.99
C LEU A 37 5.85 -9.87 22.15
N LYS A 38 7.13 -10.24 21.90
CA LYS A 38 8.09 -10.56 22.97
C LYS A 38 8.32 -9.40 23.95
N VAL A 39 8.02 -8.15 23.53
CA VAL A 39 8.09 -6.98 24.43
C VAL A 39 7.02 -7.03 25.54
N VAL A 40 5.95 -7.79 25.31
CA VAL A 40 4.87 -8.03 26.28
C VAL A 40 5.16 -9.31 27.07
N ASP A 41 5.52 -10.40 26.38
CA ASP A 41 5.86 -11.70 26.98
C ASP A 41 6.91 -12.42 26.11
N PRO A 42 8.07 -12.85 26.70
CA PRO A 42 9.11 -13.57 25.98
C PRO A 42 8.64 -14.85 25.27
N SER A 43 7.59 -15.51 25.76
CA SER A 43 7.00 -16.71 25.12
C SER A 43 6.35 -16.39 23.77
N LEU A 44 6.02 -15.13 23.51
CA LEU A 44 5.39 -14.63 22.28
C LEU A 44 6.41 -14.08 21.27
N GLU A 45 7.66 -14.55 21.28
CA GLU A 45 8.73 -14.03 20.41
C GLU A 45 8.40 -14.07 18.92
N LYS A 46 7.63 -15.08 18.46
CA LYS A 46 7.16 -15.21 17.07
C LYS A 46 5.89 -14.40 16.76
N GLY A 47 5.20 -13.94 17.80
CA GLY A 47 4.03 -13.07 17.65
C GLY A 47 4.46 -11.67 17.19
N ARG A 48 3.69 -11.10 16.29
CA ARG A 48 3.93 -9.78 15.68
C ARG A 48 2.70 -8.91 15.83
N ILE A 49 2.90 -7.61 15.92
CA ILE A 49 1.85 -6.59 15.84
C ILE A 49 2.20 -5.58 14.76
N TRP A 50 1.15 -5.13 14.03
CA TRP A 50 1.24 -4.07 13.04
C TRP A 50 0.13 -3.07 13.31
N LEU A 51 0.51 -1.80 13.44
CA LEU A 51 -0.40 -0.66 13.58
C LEU A 51 -0.05 0.36 12.50
N GLU A 52 -1.06 0.92 11.84
CA GLU A 52 -0.83 1.89 10.78
C GLU A 52 -1.93 2.95 10.80
N GLY A 53 -1.52 4.21 10.67
CA GLY A 53 -2.39 5.35 10.44
C GLY A 53 -1.99 6.07 9.16
N GLN A 54 -2.98 6.48 8.36
CA GLN A 54 -2.75 7.27 7.16
C GLN A 54 -3.73 8.45 7.11
N SER A 55 -3.28 9.51 6.47
CA SER A 55 -4.07 10.68 6.13
C SER A 55 -3.78 11.05 4.67
N ARG A 56 -4.83 11.31 3.89
CA ARG A 56 -4.76 11.47 2.44
C ARG A 56 -5.52 12.70 2.00
N TRP A 57 -4.89 13.48 1.11
CA TRP A 57 -5.44 14.69 0.51
C TRP A 57 -5.44 14.56 -1.00
N ASP A 58 -6.49 15.09 -1.64
CA ASP A 58 -6.68 15.21 -3.08
C ASP A 58 -7.05 16.67 -3.47
N ASP A 59 -7.58 16.89 -4.66
CA ASP A 59 -8.00 18.19 -5.17
C ASP A 59 -6.90 19.26 -5.03
N ASP A 60 -5.74 18.99 -5.64
CA ASP A 60 -4.55 19.85 -5.54
C ASP A 60 -4.17 20.19 -4.09
N TRP A 61 -4.32 19.19 -3.19
CA TRP A 61 -3.97 19.25 -1.76
C TRP A 61 -4.94 20.07 -0.90
N ASN A 62 -6.06 20.52 -1.46
CA ASN A 62 -7.03 21.37 -0.78
C ASN A 62 -8.08 20.58 0.01
N HIS A 63 -8.23 19.29 -0.29
CA HIS A 63 -9.29 18.48 0.31
C HIS A 63 -8.71 17.25 1.02
N TRP A 64 -9.00 17.14 2.33
CA TRP A 64 -8.78 15.88 3.05
C TRP A 64 -9.92 14.92 2.69
N TYR A 65 -9.59 13.84 1.98
CA TYR A 65 -10.63 12.93 1.51
C TYR A 65 -10.69 11.61 2.26
N GLN A 66 -9.57 11.13 2.83
CA GLN A 66 -9.56 9.81 3.43
C GLN A 66 -8.57 9.68 4.59
N GLY A 67 -9.05 9.08 5.69
CA GLY A 67 -8.20 8.53 6.72
C GLY A 67 -8.08 7.01 6.58
N MET A 68 -7.09 6.41 7.23
CA MET A 68 -7.02 4.98 7.40
C MET A 68 -6.41 4.65 8.76
N VAL A 69 -7.05 3.72 9.46
CA VAL A 69 -6.47 3.08 10.65
C VAL A 69 -6.46 1.58 10.40
N ARG A 70 -5.30 0.95 10.59
CA ARG A 70 -5.11 -0.48 10.38
C ARG A 70 -4.43 -1.09 11.59
N ALA A 71 -4.92 -2.25 12.03
CA ALA A 71 -4.31 -3.05 13.07
C ALA A 71 -4.26 -4.51 12.63
N ALA A 72 -3.16 -5.20 12.96
CA ALA A 72 -3.04 -6.62 12.67
C ALA A 72 -2.19 -7.33 13.72
N VAL A 73 -2.47 -8.61 13.88
CA VAL A 73 -1.61 -9.56 14.57
C VAL A 73 -0.98 -10.50 13.55
N GLY A 74 0.23 -10.93 13.82
CA GLY A 74 0.98 -11.78 12.90
C GLY A 74 1.77 -12.85 13.61
N TYR A 75 2.31 -13.77 12.83
CA TYR A 75 3.18 -14.83 13.29
C TYR A 75 4.36 -15.01 12.34
N SER A 76 5.57 -14.93 12.88
CA SER A 76 6.81 -15.17 12.12
C SER A 76 6.98 -16.66 11.88
N LEU A 77 6.83 -17.10 10.64
CA LEU A 77 7.12 -18.48 10.22
C LEU A 77 8.61 -18.74 10.15
N SER A 78 9.39 -17.70 9.81
CA SER A 78 10.84 -17.67 9.78
C SER A 78 11.34 -16.22 9.90
N ASP A 79 12.64 -15.99 9.88
CA ASP A 79 13.25 -14.65 9.85
C ASP A 79 12.85 -13.84 8.61
N ARG A 80 12.33 -14.49 7.56
CA ARG A 80 11.98 -13.89 6.28
C ARG A 80 10.49 -13.88 6.00
N ALA A 81 9.72 -14.77 6.62
CA ALA A 81 8.31 -15.00 6.30
C ALA A 81 7.40 -14.74 7.50
N THR A 82 6.36 -13.95 7.29
CA THR A 82 5.35 -13.62 8.30
C THR A 82 3.96 -13.70 7.70
N ILE A 83 3.03 -14.32 8.43
CA ILE A 83 1.60 -14.28 8.14
C ILE A 83 0.91 -13.27 9.05
N TRP A 84 -0.16 -12.66 8.55
CA TRP A 84 -0.91 -11.62 9.25
C TRP A 84 -2.41 -11.85 9.12
N ALA A 85 -3.14 -11.43 10.14
CA ALA A 85 -4.58 -11.23 10.09
C ALA A 85 -4.87 -9.83 10.64
N GLY A 86 -5.62 -9.03 9.88
CA GLY A 86 -5.82 -7.64 10.22
C GLY A 86 -7.19 -7.08 9.87
N TYR A 87 -7.41 -5.90 10.40
CA TYR A 87 -8.59 -5.07 10.21
C TYR A 87 -8.16 -3.67 9.78
N THR A 88 -8.96 -3.06 8.90
CA THR A 88 -8.76 -1.68 8.44
C THR A 88 -10.07 -0.93 8.54
N PHE A 89 -10.05 0.26 9.12
CA PHE A 89 -11.11 1.24 9.10
C PHE A 89 -10.72 2.39 8.16
N LEU A 90 -11.58 2.68 7.18
CA LEU A 90 -11.31 3.61 6.08
C LEU A 90 -12.40 4.69 6.00
N PRO A 91 -12.35 5.73 6.83
CA PRO A 91 -13.24 6.88 6.72
C PRO A 91 -12.89 7.69 5.46
N THR A 92 -13.89 7.92 4.62
CA THR A 92 -13.76 8.64 3.35
C THR A 92 -14.82 9.73 3.25
N GLN A 93 -14.43 10.91 2.81
CA GLN A 93 -15.32 12.01 2.52
C GLN A 93 -15.01 12.56 1.14
N ASN A 94 -15.85 12.25 0.17
CA ASN A 94 -15.75 12.85 -1.16
C ASN A 94 -16.44 14.22 -1.18
N VAL A 95 -15.93 15.14 -1.99
CA VAL A 95 -16.49 16.48 -2.14
C VAL A 95 -17.99 16.42 -2.47
N GLY A 96 -18.80 17.13 -1.70
CA GLY A 96 -20.25 17.19 -1.91
C GLY A 96 -21.02 15.89 -1.60
N LYS A 97 -20.39 14.89 -1.01
CA LYS A 97 -21.01 13.60 -0.65
C LYS A 97 -21.01 13.37 0.87
N ASN A 98 -21.88 12.46 1.30
CA ASN A 98 -21.90 12.01 2.68
C ASN A 98 -20.63 11.23 3.03
N TYR A 99 -20.23 11.33 4.28
CA TYR A 99 -19.18 10.54 4.87
C TYR A 99 -19.48 9.03 4.77
N VAL A 100 -18.49 8.25 4.35
CA VAL A 100 -18.57 6.78 4.25
C VAL A 100 -17.41 6.17 5.01
N ALA A 101 -17.66 5.14 5.78
CA ALA A 101 -16.62 4.39 6.49
C ALA A 101 -16.60 2.93 6.03
N GLN A 102 -15.70 2.61 5.10
CA GLN A 102 -15.42 1.23 4.70
C GLN A 102 -14.67 0.50 5.81
N GLN A 103 -14.97 -0.77 5.98
CA GLN A 103 -14.28 -1.66 6.92
C GLN A 103 -13.75 -2.86 6.15
N ASP A 104 -12.51 -3.26 6.44
CA ASP A 104 -11.90 -4.39 5.76
C ASP A 104 -11.33 -5.37 6.79
N VAL A 105 -11.51 -6.65 6.52
CA VAL A 105 -10.74 -7.72 7.18
C VAL A 105 -9.85 -8.39 6.13
N TRP A 106 -8.66 -8.83 6.55
CA TRP A 106 -7.70 -9.35 5.60
C TRP A 106 -6.67 -10.28 6.23
N PRO A 107 -6.39 -11.44 5.62
CA PRO A 107 -5.14 -12.16 5.76
C PRO A 107 -4.06 -11.56 4.85
N ALA A 108 -2.79 -11.68 5.27
CA ALA A 108 -1.66 -11.37 4.40
C ALA A 108 -0.47 -12.29 4.67
N PHE A 109 0.36 -12.44 3.64
CA PHE A 109 1.65 -13.09 3.71
C PHE A 109 2.72 -12.11 3.24
N ARG A 110 3.80 -11.98 4.02
CA ARG A 110 4.97 -11.17 3.67
C ARG A 110 6.22 -12.02 3.66
N TYR A 111 7.03 -11.85 2.63
CA TYR A 111 8.32 -12.49 2.48
C TYR A 111 9.39 -11.45 2.15
N ASN A 112 10.48 -11.43 2.93
CA ASN A 112 11.63 -10.57 2.72
C ASN A 112 12.78 -11.41 2.17
N LEU A 113 13.28 -11.03 1.00
CA LEU A 113 14.40 -11.66 0.32
C LEU A 113 15.62 -10.73 0.34
N PRO A 114 16.59 -10.94 1.22
CA PRO A 114 17.87 -10.25 1.15
C PRO A 114 18.61 -10.61 -0.13
N THR A 115 19.19 -9.60 -0.78
CA THR A 115 20.02 -9.74 -1.98
C THR A 115 21.36 -9.06 -1.74
N SER A 116 22.32 -9.21 -2.65
CA SER A 116 23.64 -8.57 -2.56
C SER A 116 23.57 -7.03 -2.63
N ILE A 117 22.50 -6.47 -3.17
CA ILE A 117 22.34 -5.02 -3.38
C ILE A 117 21.19 -4.41 -2.59
N GLY A 118 20.50 -5.19 -1.75
CA GLY A 118 19.36 -4.66 -0.98
C GLY A 118 18.36 -5.74 -0.58
N THR A 119 17.14 -5.33 -0.28
CA THR A 119 16.08 -6.27 0.15
C THR A 119 14.87 -6.14 -0.76
N LEU A 120 14.40 -7.27 -1.30
CA LEU A 120 13.10 -7.40 -1.93
C LEU A 120 12.08 -7.86 -0.90
N THR A 121 10.93 -7.21 -0.88
CA THR A 121 9.78 -7.59 -0.04
C THR A 121 8.60 -7.91 -0.94
N PHE A 122 8.01 -9.06 -0.74
CA PHE A 122 6.76 -9.48 -1.36
C PHE A 122 5.67 -9.47 -0.30
N ARG A 123 4.53 -8.87 -0.60
CA ARG A 123 3.35 -8.89 0.27
C ARG A 123 2.11 -9.19 -0.54
N THR A 124 1.52 -10.35 -0.29
CA THR A 124 0.20 -10.73 -0.79
C THR A 124 -0.83 -10.48 0.30
N MET A 125 -1.94 -9.84 -0.03
CA MET A 125 -3.05 -9.58 0.89
C MET A 125 -4.36 -9.87 0.17
N ILE A 126 -5.36 -10.38 0.89
CA ILE A 126 -6.72 -10.57 0.37
C ILE A 126 -7.65 -9.74 1.25
N GLU A 127 -8.10 -8.60 0.76
CA GLU A 127 -9.03 -7.74 1.47
C GLU A 127 -10.46 -8.17 1.22
N THR A 128 -11.23 -8.33 2.30
CA THR A 128 -12.68 -8.43 2.27
C THR A 128 -13.22 -7.10 2.74
N ASN A 129 -13.72 -6.29 1.80
CA ASN A 129 -14.17 -4.93 2.04
C ASN A 129 -15.68 -4.93 2.28
N PHE A 130 -16.11 -4.42 3.43
CA PHE A 130 -17.50 -4.16 3.77
C PHE A 130 -17.80 -2.70 3.44
N ILE A 131 -18.51 -2.46 2.34
CA ILE A 131 -18.76 -1.13 1.80
C ILE A 131 -20.15 -0.69 2.25
N PRO A 132 -20.29 0.40 3.03
CA PRO A 132 -21.59 0.96 3.40
C PRO A 132 -22.33 1.50 2.15
N GLY A 133 -23.61 1.22 2.02
CA GLY A 133 -24.44 1.66 0.90
C GLY A 133 -25.64 0.75 0.70
N ASN A 134 -26.03 0.49 -0.52
CA ASN A 134 -27.22 -0.26 -0.93
C ASN A 134 -27.17 -1.75 -0.55
N GLY A 135 -27.29 -2.05 0.76
CA GLY A 135 -27.23 -3.41 1.26
C GLY A 135 -25.78 -3.91 1.37
N ASN A 136 -25.40 -4.52 2.42
CA ASN A 136 -24.10 -5.07 2.82
C ASN A 136 -23.22 -5.61 1.67
N ASP A 137 -22.74 -4.72 0.80
CA ASP A 137 -21.86 -5.10 -0.30
C ASP A 137 -20.51 -5.58 0.22
N VAL A 138 -20.18 -6.78 -0.12
CA VAL A 138 -18.89 -7.40 0.23
C VAL A 138 -18.06 -7.56 -1.04
N ARG A 139 -16.99 -6.77 -1.15
CA ARG A 139 -16.01 -6.87 -2.22
C ARG A 139 -14.79 -7.66 -1.74
N VAL A 140 -14.34 -8.61 -2.53
CA VAL A 140 -13.09 -9.34 -2.27
C VAL A 140 -12.02 -8.85 -3.23
N ARG A 141 -10.88 -8.39 -2.67
CA ARG A 141 -9.83 -7.70 -3.41
C ARG A 141 -8.44 -8.22 -3.04
N PRO A 142 -7.93 -9.22 -3.77
CA PRO A 142 -6.52 -9.59 -3.74
C PRO A 142 -5.63 -8.42 -4.18
N ARG A 143 -4.49 -8.29 -3.49
CA ARG A 143 -3.45 -7.32 -3.84
C ARG A 143 -2.06 -7.93 -3.65
N GLN A 144 -1.14 -7.55 -4.54
CA GLN A 144 0.24 -7.97 -4.50
C GLN A 144 1.15 -6.76 -4.53
N MET A 145 2.04 -6.64 -3.56
CA MET A 145 3.10 -5.64 -3.54
C MET A 145 4.46 -6.30 -3.74
N ILE A 146 5.29 -5.65 -4.53
CA ILE A 146 6.73 -5.93 -4.65
C ILE A 146 7.46 -4.63 -4.30
N ARG A 147 8.32 -4.68 -3.29
CA ARG A 147 9.10 -3.53 -2.84
C ARG A 147 10.58 -3.86 -2.86
N PHE A 148 11.38 -2.93 -3.33
CA PHE A 148 12.84 -2.99 -3.27
C PHE A 148 13.38 -1.83 -2.44
N MET A 149 14.30 -2.14 -1.54
CA MET A 149 15.06 -1.17 -0.76
C MET A 149 16.55 -1.41 -1.01
N HIS A 150 17.21 -0.40 -1.56
CA HIS A 150 18.63 -0.42 -1.90
C HIS A 150 19.38 0.62 -1.07
N PRO A 151 20.15 0.24 -0.02
CA PRO A 151 21.03 1.15 0.71
C PRO A 151 22.11 1.70 -0.21
N LEU A 152 22.39 3.01 -0.12
CA LEU A 152 23.40 3.65 -0.97
C LEU A 152 24.79 3.46 -0.36
N GLU A 153 25.76 3.08 -1.18
CA GLU A 153 27.13 2.75 -0.71
C GLU A 153 27.82 3.93 -0.01
N PHE A 154 27.60 5.18 -0.47
CA PHE A 154 28.21 6.37 0.12
C PHE A 154 27.59 6.81 1.44
N GLU A 155 26.35 6.41 1.74
CA GLU A 155 25.63 6.68 2.99
C GLU A 155 24.63 5.55 3.26
N PRO A 156 25.01 4.51 4.00
CA PRO A 156 24.16 3.32 4.24
C PRO A 156 22.86 3.58 4.98
N ARG A 157 22.70 4.74 5.65
CA ARG A 157 21.44 5.16 6.26
C ARG A 157 20.45 5.67 5.23
N LEU A 158 20.92 6.10 4.04
CA LEU A 158 20.12 6.53 2.92
C LEU A 158 19.86 5.36 1.99
N SER A 159 18.62 5.15 1.60
CA SER A 159 18.23 4.07 0.70
C SER A 159 17.36 4.59 -0.43
N LEU A 160 17.53 4.06 -1.63
CA LEU A 160 16.55 4.15 -2.70
C LEU A 160 15.42 3.15 -2.41
N ILE A 161 14.19 3.63 -2.48
CA ILE A 161 12.99 2.82 -2.24
C ILE A 161 12.13 2.85 -3.49
N THR A 162 11.76 1.68 -3.98
CA THR A 162 10.76 1.54 -5.04
C THR A 162 9.78 0.44 -4.67
N TRP A 163 8.51 0.61 -5.02
CA TRP A 163 7.54 -0.46 -4.92
C TRP A 163 6.40 -0.28 -5.90
N ASP A 164 5.81 -1.41 -6.26
CA ASP A 164 4.61 -1.50 -7.06
C ASP A 164 3.58 -2.37 -6.33
N GLU A 165 2.32 -1.99 -6.36
CA GLU A 165 1.23 -2.73 -5.76
C GLU A 165 0.03 -2.76 -6.69
N PHE A 166 -0.36 -3.98 -7.06
CA PHE A 166 -1.43 -4.27 -7.99
C PHE A 166 -2.64 -4.87 -7.27
N PHE A 167 -3.84 -4.44 -7.64
CA PHE A 167 -5.10 -4.83 -7.00
C PHE A 167 -6.09 -5.35 -8.04
N VAL A 168 -6.83 -6.39 -7.67
CA VAL A 168 -7.88 -7.01 -8.50
C VAL A 168 -9.15 -7.17 -7.70
N ARG A 169 -10.29 -6.82 -8.27
CA ARG A 169 -11.62 -7.16 -7.76
C ARG A 169 -11.99 -8.54 -8.30
N ILE A 170 -12.24 -9.52 -7.44
CA ILE A 170 -12.61 -10.87 -7.90
C ILE A 170 -14.12 -11.08 -7.99
N ASN A 171 -14.92 -10.15 -7.47
CA ASN A 171 -16.38 -10.15 -7.58
C ASN A 171 -16.90 -8.75 -7.89
N SER A 172 -18.03 -8.69 -8.59
CA SER A 172 -18.76 -7.44 -8.85
C SER A 172 -19.75 -7.18 -7.73
N THR A 173 -19.88 -5.92 -7.32
CA THR A 173 -20.88 -5.46 -6.35
C THR A 173 -21.42 -4.10 -6.74
N PRO A 174 -22.67 -3.73 -6.41
CA PRO A 174 -23.23 -2.41 -6.75
C PRO A 174 -22.40 -1.23 -6.25
N ALA A 175 -21.89 -1.27 -5.02
CA ALA A 175 -21.06 -0.20 -4.45
C ALA A 175 -19.56 -0.38 -4.70
N GLY A 176 -19.09 -1.62 -4.97
CA GLY A 176 -17.68 -1.95 -5.14
C GLY A 176 -17.17 -2.05 -6.56
N GLY A 177 -18.06 -1.89 -7.55
CA GLY A 177 -17.73 -1.94 -8.97
C GLY A 177 -17.70 -3.33 -9.58
N GLN A 178 -17.32 -3.40 -10.86
CA GLN A 178 -17.19 -4.65 -11.60
C GLN A 178 -15.92 -5.41 -11.20
N SER A 179 -15.95 -6.75 -11.36
CA SER A 179 -14.76 -7.59 -11.21
C SER A 179 -13.73 -7.28 -12.30
N GLY A 180 -12.46 -7.44 -11.98
CA GLY A 180 -11.35 -7.16 -12.88
C GLY A 180 -10.25 -6.35 -12.20
N PHE A 181 -9.47 -5.65 -12.97
CA PHE A 181 -8.47 -4.72 -12.46
C PHE A 181 -9.14 -3.64 -11.59
N ASP A 182 -8.50 -3.25 -10.49
CA ASP A 182 -9.02 -2.23 -9.56
C ASP A 182 -8.12 -0.99 -9.55
N GLN A 183 -6.86 -1.20 -9.26
CA GLN A 183 -5.87 -0.12 -9.23
C GLN A 183 -4.45 -0.64 -9.29
N ASN A 184 -3.55 0.25 -9.63
CA ASN A 184 -2.11 0.07 -9.48
C ASN A 184 -1.54 1.26 -8.70
N ARG A 185 -0.50 1.00 -7.91
CA ARG A 185 0.25 2.00 -7.17
C ARG A 185 1.72 1.76 -7.39
N ALA A 186 2.43 2.75 -7.92
CA ALA A 186 3.87 2.72 -8.12
C ALA A 186 4.54 3.85 -7.34
N PHE A 187 5.53 3.53 -6.53
CA PHE A 187 6.27 4.49 -5.70
C PHE A 187 7.75 4.46 -6.01
N ALA A 188 8.35 5.65 -6.02
CA ALA A 188 9.78 5.84 -6.03
C ALA A 188 10.18 6.97 -5.08
N GLY A 189 11.17 6.74 -4.22
CA GLY A 189 11.57 7.72 -3.23
C GLY A 189 12.86 7.35 -2.50
N LEU A 190 13.15 8.12 -1.48
CA LEU A 190 14.29 7.94 -0.60
C LEU A 190 13.83 7.56 0.80
N GLY A 191 14.63 6.74 1.47
CA GLY A 191 14.41 6.36 2.86
C GLY A 191 15.64 6.72 3.69
N TRP A 192 15.42 7.28 4.89
CA TRP A 192 16.46 7.56 5.85
C TRP A 192 16.26 6.75 7.13
N THR A 193 17.25 5.95 7.48
CA THR A 193 17.27 5.15 8.72
C THR A 193 17.97 5.94 9.81
N PHE A 194 17.20 6.47 10.77
CA PHE A 194 17.75 7.21 11.92
C PHE A 194 18.47 6.27 12.90
N ASN A 195 17.85 5.12 13.17
CA ASN A 195 18.37 4.06 14.02
C ASN A 195 17.57 2.76 13.76
N LYS A 196 17.83 1.70 14.54
CA LYS A 196 17.14 0.39 14.39
C LYS A 196 15.62 0.46 14.57
N ASN A 197 15.11 1.48 15.25
CA ASN A 197 13.69 1.64 15.57
C ASN A 197 12.96 2.61 14.63
N PHE A 198 13.66 3.59 14.04
CA PHE A 198 13.03 4.68 13.28
C PHE A 198 13.60 4.81 11.88
N ARG A 199 12.72 4.82 10.89
CA ARG A 199 13.02 5.13 9.50
C ARG A 199 11.91 6.02 8.92
N ALA A 200 12.30 7.06 8.18
CA ALA A 200 11.37 7.85 7.37
C ALA A 200 11.60 7.60 5.88
N GLU A 201 10.55 7.71 5.09
CA GLU A 201 10.59 7.63 3.64
C GLU A 201 9.78 8.77 3.05
N ALA A 202 10.26 9.33 1.94
CA ALA A 202 9.52 10.33 1.17
C ALA A 202 9.77 10.13 -0.31
N GLY A 203 8.74 10.35 -1.14
CA GLY A 203 8.85 10.17 -2.58
C GLY A 203 7.56 10.44 -3.33
N TYR A 204 7.60 10.11 -4.60
CA TYR A 204 6.48 10.20 -5.52
C TYR A 204 5.73 8.87 -5.55
N LEU A 205 4.40 8.96 -5.45
CA LEU A 205 3.47 7.85 -5.60
C LEU A 205 2.54 8.16 -6.78
N ASN A 206 2.56 7.30 -7.79
CA ASN A 206 1.56 7.26 -8.84
C ASN A 206 0.47 6.26 -8.46
N GLN A 207 -0.79 6.67 -8.47
CA GLN A 207 -1.92 5.79 -8.28
C GLN A 207 -2.85 5.88 -9.48
N TYR A 208 -2.99 4.78 -10.19
CA TYR A 208 -4.00 4.61 -11.22
C TYR A 208 -5.21 3.88 -10.62
N LEU A 209 -6.38 4.48 -10.75
CA LEU A 209 -7.66 3.92 -10.33
C LEU A 209 -8.50 3.60 -11.56
N ASP A 210 -8.93 2.37 -11.64
CA ASP A 210 -9.94 1.93 -12.58
C ASP A 210 -11.33 2.13 -11.94
N ASP A 211 -12.19 2.92 -12.58
CA ASP A 211 -13.49 3.18 -12.02
C ASP A 211 -14.38 1.93 -12.05
N ALA A 212 -15.52 2.01 -11.34
CA ALA A 212 -16.47 0.90 -11.24
C ALA A 212 -17.08 0.48 -12.58
N THR A 213 -17.05 1.36 -13.58
CA THR A 213 -17.63 1.17 -14.92
C THR A 213 -16.58 1.04 -16.02
N HIS A 214 -15.29 1.18 -15.68
CA HIS A 214 -14.15 1.21 -16.59
C HIS A 214 -14.21 2.35 -17.63
N THR A 215 -14.92 3.46 -17.31
CA THR A 215 -15.13 4.58 -18.23
C THR A 215 -14.48 5.89 -17.83
N ASN A 216 -14.22 6.11 -16.52
CA ASN A 216 -13.63 7.35 -16.00
C ASN A 216 -12.44 7.02 -15.09
N ASN A 217 -11.35 6.57 -15.69
CA ASN A 217 -10.15 6.20 -14.94
C ASN A 217 -9.46 7.45 -14.39
N THR A 218 -8.85 7.33 -13.23
CA THR A 218 -8.16 8.43 -12.57
C THR A 218 -6.69 8.11 -12.31
N MET A 219 -5.82 9.06 -12.60
CA MET A 219 -4.41 9.04 -12.26
C MET A 219 -4.12 10.09 -11.18
N HIS A 220 -3.74 9.64 -9.99
CA HIS A 220 -3.28 10.54 -8.95
C HIS A 220 -1.76 10.62 -8.92
N HIS A 221 -1.24 11.83 -8.88
CA HIS A 221 0.16 12.17 -8.70
C HIS A 221 0.37 12.66 -7.28
N LEU A 222 0.97 11.82 -6.42
CA LEU A 222 0.97 12.04 -5.00
C LEU A 222 2.38 12.21 -4.45
N ILE A 223 2.56 13.12 -3.50
CA ILE A 223 3.72 13.11 -2.62
C ILE A 223 3.38 12.24 -1.42
N MET A 224 4.21 11.25 -1.17
CA MET A 224 4.03 10.33 -0.04
C MET A 224 5.14 10.47 0.98
N GLY A 225 4.75 10.66 2.25
CA GLY A 225 5.62 10.64 3.41
C GLY A 225 5.27 9.50 4.36
N SER A 226 6.27 8.78 4.86
CA SER A 226 6.07 7.62 5.73
C SER A 226 7.03 7.62 6.89
N LEU A 227 6.55 7.33 8.09
CA LEU A 227 7.38 7.06 9.27
C LEU A 227 7.17 5.61 9.71
N PHE A 228 8.26 4.86 9.81
CA PHE A 228 8.26 3.49 10.29
C PHE A 228 8.88 3.43 11.69
N ILE A 229 8.18 2.76 12.61
CA ILE A 229 8.57 2.56 13.99
C ILE A 229 8.66 1.05 14.24
N ASN A 230 9.85 0.54 14.55
CA ASN A 230 10.08 -0.87 14.87
C ASN A 230 10.34 -1.03 16.38
N PHE A 231 9.71 -2.00 17.04
CA PHE A 231 9.83 -2.25 18.48
C PHE A 231 9.78 -3.72 18.86
#